data_66d88694eaac75d5eb3ce8b7145c5a50
#
_entry.id   66d88694eaac75d5eb3ce8b7145c5a50
#
_cell.length_a   1.000
_cell.length_b   1.000
_cell.length_c   1.000
_cell.angle_alpha   90.00
_cell.angle_beta   90.00
_cell.angle_gamma   90.00
#
_symmetry.space_group_name_H-M   'P 1'
#
loop_
_entity.id
_entity.type
_entity.pdbx_description
1 polymer ?
#
loop_
_entity_poly.entity_id
_entity_poly.type
_entity_poly.pdbx_seq_one_letter_code
_entity_poly.pdbx_strand_id
1 'polypeptide(L)'
;ARFEELRELWAQLNRKYILYFDKEIDNKIATELPLIIKEKQVFSLQTVMSSRKILGFEDNIAVANEGSHIELTLSNRHYAYNEFLKRATRHTNIPIQILHKAICEAVNNGCKIDDDMFNDSSLTRLIWAVDDWKCKQLVGRVRYKQANYMMKETKLTNADGTVKDEVVQAYIGNKTEAGTPPLKYLYDNFAHDSGLELQNIKTEIDEVIVYGKIPSHSICIPTVASSNYSPDFMYVVKRADGTKELNIVIETKAYDKESYIAPDEESKISCADEFFKAMTANGYTVHFKKQINSNSVKNIINELVTTSDK
;
A
#
# COMPACT_ATOMS: atom_id res chain seq x y z
N ALA A 1 9.53 4.03 28.53
CA ALA A 1 8.48 4.92 29.02
C ALA A 1 7.56 5.39 27.89
N ARG A 2 8.11 5.95 26.79
CA ARG A 2 7.30 6.52 25.68
C ARG A 2 6.42 5.49 24.95
N PHE A 3 6.88 4.25 24.80
CA PHE A 3 6.10 3.21 24.13
C PHE A 3 4.86 2.77 24.92
N GLU A 4 4.87 2.89 26.24
CA GLU A 4 3.73 2.49 27.07
C GLU A 4 2.45 3.25 26.68
N GLU A 5 2.57 4.55 26.39
CA GLU A 5 1.46 5.40 25.96
C GLU A 5 0.91 4.98 24.55
N LEU A 6 1.77 4.39 23.72
CA LEU A 6 1.39 3.88 22.39
C LEU A 6 0.95 2.40 22.40
N ARG A 7 1.18 1.68 23.51
CA ARG A 7 1.02 0.21 23.55
C ARG A 7 -0.37 -0.24 23.11
N GLU A 8 -1.41 0.38 23.59
CA GLU A 8 -2.77 0.00 23.25
C GLU A 8 -3.08 0.26 21.76
N LEU A 9 -2.76 1.46 21.27
CA LEU A 9 -2.91 1.79 19.85
C LEU A 9 -2.14 0.81 18.96
N TRP A 10 -0.88 0.53 19.30
CA TRP A 10 -0.05 -0.42 18.55
C TRP A 10 -0.62 -1.82 18.56
N ALA A 11 -1.10 -2.31 19.70
CA ALA A 11 -1.72 -3.62 19.82
C ALA A 11 -2.96 -3.76 18.93
N GLN A 12 -3.75 -2.70 18.78
CA GLN A 12 -4.91 -2.68 17.90
C GLN A 12 -4.52 -2.62 16.41
N LEU A 13 -3.55 -1.76 16.06
CA LEU A 13 -3.04 -1.64 14.70
C LEU A 13 -2.39 -2.95 14.19
N ASN A 14 -1.78 -3.72 15.08
CA ASN A 14 -1.13 -4.99 14.75
C ASN A 14 -2.10 -6.17 14.64
N ARG A 15 -3.41 -5.98 14.84
CA ARG A 15 -4.40 -7.04 14.65
C ARG A 15 -4.57 -7.35 13.17
N LYS A 16 -4.75 -8.63 12.86
CA LYS A 16 -5.00 -9.05 11.49
C LYS A 16 -6.45 -8.83 11.10
N TYR A 17 -6.65 -8.17 9.97
CA TYR A 17 -7.95 -8.05 9.31
C TYR A 17 -7.92 -8.75 7.96
N ILE A 18 -9.09 -9.24 7.56
CA ILE A 18 -9.31 -9.84 6.26
C ILE A 18 -10.22 -8.89 5.49
N LEU A 19 -9.77 -8.51 4.29
CA LEU A 19 -10.58 -7.76 3.34
C LEU A 19 -11.54 -8.73 2.65
N TYR A 20 -12.79 -8.34 2.52
CA TYR A 20 -13.79 -9.09 1.76
C TYR A 20 -14.69 -8.15 0.96
N PHE A 21 -15.36 -8.71 -0.03
CA PHE A 21 -16.26 -8.00 -0.92
C PHE A 21 -17.65 -8.64 -0.86
N ASP A 22 -18.67 -7.88 -1.29
CA ASP A 22 -19.99 -8.41 -1.50
C ASP A 22 -20.01 -9.35 -2.72
N LYS A 23 -20.84 -10.39 -2.68
CA LYS A 23 -20.96 -11.39 -3.77
C LYS A 23 -21.32 -10.79 -5.13
N GLU A 24 -21.95 -9.62 -5.16
CA GLU A 24 -22.25 -8.90 -6.40
C GLU A 24 -20.99 -8.53 -7.20
N ILE A 25 -19.86 -8.36 -6.53
CA ILE A 25 -18.59 -8.02 -7.16
C ILE A 25 -18.05 -9.19 -7.98
N ASP A 26 -18.21 -10.42 -7.51
CA ASP A 26 -17.80 -11.62 -8.26
C ASP A 26 -18.57 -11.73 -9.58
N ASN A 27 -19.85 -11.39 -9.58
CA ASN A 27 -20.66 -11.36 -10.80
C ASN A 27 -20.23 -10.23 -11.73
N LYS A 28 -19.92 -9.06 -11.19
CA LYS A 28 -19.49 -7.90 -11.96
C LYS A 28 -18.17 -8.15 -12.65
N ILE A 29 -17.15 -8.67 -11.93
CA ILE A 29 -15.87 -8.98 -12.54
C ILE A 29 -15.98 -10.10 -13.57
N ALA A 30 -16.81 -11.11 -13.34
CA ALA A 30 -17.05 -12.18 -14.30
C ALA A 30 -17.59 -11.66 -15.63
N THR A 31 -18.39 -10.58 -15.59
CA THR A 31 -18.99 -9.96 -16.77
C THR A 31 -18.01 -9.01 -17.48
N GLU A 32 -17.22 -8.23 -16.71
CA GLU A 32 -16.37 -7.17 -17.27
C GLU A 32 -14.97 -7.67 -17.66
N LEU A 33 -14.45 -8.71 -17.00
CA LEU A 33 -13.10 -9.23 -17.24
C LEU A 33 -12.83 -9.66 -18.69
N PRO A 34 -13.76 -10.31 -19.42
CA PRO A 34 -13.54 -10.63 -20.84
C PRO A 34 -13.29 -9.39 -21.71
N LEU A 35 -14.00 -8.30 -21.45
CA LEU A 35 -13.82 -7.01 -22.14
C LEU A 35 -12.48 -6.39 -21.79
N ILE A 36 -12.11 -6.40 -20.52
CA ILE A 36 -10.82 -5.88 -20.03
C ILE A 36 -9.66 -6.64 -20.70
N ILE A 37 -9.74 -7.96 -20.77
CA ILE A 37 -8.73 -8.81 -21.44
C ILE A 37 -8.53 -8.35 -22.88
N LYS A 38 -9.63 -8.08 -23.61
CA LYS A 38 -9.60 -7.63 -24.99
C LYS A 38 -9.04 -6.22 -25.14
N GLU A 39 -9.59 -5.26 -24.41
CA GLU A 39 -9.26 -3.82 -24.51
C GLU A 39 -7.81 -3.53 -24.11
N LYS A 40 -7.33 -4.20 -23.06
CA LYS A 40 -5.96 -4.04 -22.56
C LYS A 40 -4.95 -4.91 -23.27
N GLN A 41 -5.38 -5.72 -24.25
CA GLN A 41 -4.52 -6.66 -25.00
C GLN A 41 -3.63 -7.47 -24.04
N VAL A 42 -4.27 -8.09 -23.06
CA VAL A 42 -3.59 -8.78 -21.95
C VAL A 42 -2.65 -9.86 -22.45
N PHE A 43 -3.11 -10.66 -23.44
CA PHE A 43 -2.34 -11.78 -23.98
C PHE A 43 -1.50 -11.36 -25.16
N SER A 44 -0.20 -11.64 -25.09
CA SER A 44 0.76 -11.38 -26.16
C SER A 44 1.95 -12.32 -26.06
N LEU A 45 2.65 -12.50 -27.15
CA LEU A 45 3.95 -13.19 -27.15
C LEU A 45 4.94 -12.42 -26.29
N GLN A 46 5.80 -13.14 -25.60
CA GLN A 46 6.86 -12.50 -24.81
C GLN A 46 8.00 -12.07 -25.72
N THR A 47 8.32 -10.77 -25.71
CA THR A 47 9.45 -10.22 -26.46
C THR A 47 10.51 -9.70 -25.50
N VAL A 48 11.76 -9.83 -25.86
CA VAL A 48 12.92 -9.27 -25.15
C VAL A 48 13.65 -8.32 -26.08
N MET A 49 13.81 -7.09 -25.66
CA MET A 49 14.67 -6.13 -26.37
C MET A 49 16.11 -6.28 -25.86
N SER A 50 17.02 -6.66 -26.78
CA SER A 50 18.44 -6.64 -26.52
C SER A 50 19.04 -5.37 -27.14
N SER A 51 19.62 -4.51 -26.30
CA SER A 51 20.39 -3.36 -26.78
C SER A 51 21.88 -3.60 -26.57
N ARG A 52 22.67 -3.47 -27.62
CA ARG A 52 24.13 -3.52 -27.56
C ARG A 52 24.66 -2.09 -27.64
N LYS A 53 25.36 -1.64 -26.58
CA LYS A 53 26.11 -0.38 -26.60
C LYS A 53 27.57 -0.71 -26.92
N ILE A 54 28.18 0.04 -27.84
CA ILE A 54 29.60 -0.05 -28.14
C ILE A 54 30.31 1.03 -27.31
N LEU A 55 31.17 0.61 -26.40
CA LEU A 55 32.01 1.54 -25.66
C LEU A 55 33.21 1.90 -26.54
N GLY A 56 33.32 3.15 -26.90
CA GLY A 56 34.52 3.78 -27.52
C GLY A 56 35.25 4.64 -26.51
N PHE A 57 36.52 4.90 -26.76
CA PHE A 57 37.29 5.86 -25.99
C PHE A 57 37.69 7.02 -26.93
N GLU A 58 37.20 8.22 -26.59
CA GLU A 58 37.62 9.47 -27.25
C GLU A 58 38.26 10.35 -26.18
N ASP A 59 39.48 10.80 -26.43
CA ASP A 59 40.26 11.66 -25.50
C ASP A 59 40.36 11.12 -24.06
N ASN A 60 40.53 9.81 -23.89
CA ASN A 60 40.55 9.10 -22.59
C ASN A 60 39.23 9.10 -21.83
N ILE A 61 38.12 9.52 -22.45
CA ILE A 61 36.78 9.45 -21.89
C ILE A 61 36.02 8.29 -22.53
N ALA A 62 35.42 7.43 -21.69
CA ALA A 62 34.56 6.35 -22.19
C ALA A 62 33.25 6.93 -22.74
N VAL A 63 33.02 6.78 -24.05
CA VAL A 63 31.79 7.21 -24.74
C VAL A 63 30.98 5.97 -25.08
N ALA A 64 29.73 5.94 -24.68
CA ALA A 64 28.80 4.88 -25.04
C ALA A 64 28.05 5.30 -26.31
N ASN A 65 28.40 4.69 -27.44
CA ASN A 65 27.66 4.86 -28.69
C ASN A 65 26.49 3.91 -28.79
N GLU A 66 25.36 4.38 -29.33
CA GLU A 66 24.18 3.53 -29.56
C GLU A 66 24.54 2.41 -30.58
N GLY A 67 24.34 1.19 -30.17
CA GLY A 67 24.46 0.01 -30.99
C GLY A 67 23.10 -0.48 -31.53
N SER A 68 23.11 -1.63 -32.16
CA SER A 68 21.89 -2.24 -32.72
C SER A 68 20.90 -2.66 -31.62
N HIS A 69 19.63 -2.34 -31.81
CA HIS A 69 18.51 -2.89 -31.05
C HIS A 69 17.98 -4.13 -31.81
N ILE A 70 17.89 -5.25 -31.11
CA ILE A 70 17.30 -6.49 -31.65
C ILE A 70 16.13 -6.86 -30.73
N GLU A 71 14.93 -6.97 -31.30
CA GLU A 71 13.77 -7.53 -30.63
C GLU A 71 13.73 -9.05 -30.90
N LEU A 72 13.73 -9.83 -29.84
CA LEU A 72 13.66 -11.29 -29.89
C LEU A 72 12.33 -11.74 -29.29
N THR A 73 11.55 -12.50 -30.05
CA THR A 73 10.36 -13.15 -29.53
C THR A 73 10.75 -14.47 -28.87
N LEU A 74 10.36 -14.64 -27.60
CA LEU A 74 10.61 -15.85 -26.82
C LEU A 74 9.37 -16.75 -26.86
N SER A 75 9.29 -17.62 -27.85
CA SER A 75 8.17 -18.57 -28.00
C SER A 75 8.19 -19.74 -27.00
N ASN A 76 9.34 -20.04 -26.40
CA ASN A 76 9.53 -21.23 -25.56
C ASN A 76 9.41 -20.99 -24.05
N ARG A 77 9.04 -19.79 -23.62
CA ARG A 77 8.83 -19.46 -22.20
C ARG A 77 7.37 -19.18 -21.91
N HIS A 78 6.58 -20.21 -21.87
CA HIS A 78 5.18 -20.15 -21.49
C HIS A 78 4.86 -21.11 -20.34
N TYR A 79 3.79 -20.83 -19.64
CA TYR A 79 3.22 -21.72 -18.63
C TYR A 79 2.22 -22.67 -19.28
N ALA A 80 2.10 -23.87 -18.73
CA ALA A 80 0.90 -24.65 -19.00
C ALA A 80 -0.34 -23.86 -18.55
N TYR A 81 -1.44 -23.92 -19.28
CA TYR A 81 -2.65 -23.13 -19.00
C TYR A 81 -3.12 -23.20 -17.53
N ASN A 82 -3.14 -24.41 -16.96
CA ASN A 82 -3.53 -24.58 -15.54
C ASN A 82 -2.57 -23.89 -14.57
N GLU A 83 -1.28 -23.86 -14.88
CA GLU A 83 -0.28 -23.17 -14.06
C GLU A 83 -0.45 -21.65 -14.15
N PHE A 84 -0.70 -21.14 -15.37
CA PHE A 84 -1.03 -19.72 -15.58
C PHE A 84 -2.25 -19.30 -14.74
N LEU A 85 -3.34 -20.07 -14.79
CA LEU A 85 -4.55 -19.80 -14.02
C LEU A 85 -4.29 -19.81 -12.50
N LYS A 86 -3.51 -20.79 -11.99
CA LYS A 86 -3.15 -20.85 -10.57
C LYS A 86 -2.34 -19.62 -10.12
N ARG A 87 -1.38 -19.18 -10.95
CA ARG A 87 -0.59 -17.97 -10.68
C ARG A 87 -1.48 -16.73 -10.71
N ALA A 88 -2.31 -16.59 -11.75
CA ALA A 88 -3.25 -15.49 -11.86
C ALA A 88 -4.20 -15.42 -10.65
N THR A 89 -4.81 -16.54 -10.24
CA THR A 89 -5.66 -16.60 -9.04
C THR A 89 -4.92 -16.17 -7.78
N ARG A 90 -3.67 -16.62 -7.59
CA ARG A 90 -2.87 -16.28 -6.41
C ARG A 90 -2.59 -14.78 -6.32
N HIS A 91 -2.34 -14.12 -7.43
CA HIS A 91 -2.03 -12.70 -7.46
C HIS A 91 -3.26 -11.81 -7.50
N THR A 92 -4.31 -12.22 -8.20
CA THR A 92 -5.51 -11.41 -8.37
C THR A 92 -6.58 -11.67 -7.32
N ASN A 93 -6.50 -12.77 -6.56
CA ASN A 93 -7.56 -13.26 -5.68
C ASN A 93 -8.91 -13.49 -6.40
N ILE A 94 -8.90 -13.65 -7.74
CA ILE A 94 -10.09 -14.02 -8.51
C ILE A 94 -10.16 -15.55 -8.57
N PRO A 95 -11.33 -16.16 -8.31
CA PRO A 95 -11.50 -17.61 -8.44
C PRO A 95 -11.12 -18.12 -9.81
N ILE A 96 -10.45 -19.28 -9.86
CA ILE A 96 -9.94 -19.88 -11.09
C ILE A 96 -11.04 -20.12 -12.15
N GLN A 97 -12.27 -20.42 -11.70
CA GLN A 97 -13.42 -20.62 -12.56
C GLN A 97 -13.83 -19.33 -13.28
N ILE A 98 -13.77 -18.21 -12.59
CA ILE A 98 -14.09 -16.87 -13.15
C ILE A 98 -13.02 -16.49 -14.18
N LEU A 99 -11.73 -16.69 -13.86
CA LEU A 99 -10.61 -16.43 -14.79
C LEU A 99 -10.74 -17.29 -16.04
N HIS A 100 -10.96 -18.59 -15.87
CA HIS A 100 -11.13 -19.52 -17.00
C HIS A 100 -12.30 -19.09 -17.91
N LYS A 101 -13.46 -18.84 -17.31
CA LYS A 101 -14.64 -18.38 -18.06
C LYS A 101 -14.36 -17.09 -18.83
N ALA A 102 -13.72 -16.12 -18.18
CA ALA A 102 -13.40 -14.83 -18.79
C ALA A 102 -12.45 -14.97 -19.98
N ILE A 103 -11.43 -15.83 -19.89
CA ILE A 103 -10.51 -16.12 -21.01
C ILE A 103 -11.25 -16.78 -22.16
N CYS A 104 -12.10 -17.79 -21.90
CA CYS A 104 -12.91 -18.43 -22.93
C CYS A 104 -13.86 -17.45 -23.62
N GLU A 105 -14.53 -16.58 -22.84
CA GLU A 105 -15.40 -15.55 -23.40
C GLU A 105 -14.61 -14.50 -24.21
N ALA A 106 -13.41 -14.12 -23.79
CA ALA A 106 -12.55 -13.23 -24.56
C ALA A 106 -12.18 -13.85 -25.92
N VAL A 107 -11.86 -15.16 -25.95
CA VAL A 107 -11.61 -15.88 -27.22
C VAL A 107 -12.86 -15.89 -28.09
N ASN A 108 -14.03 -16.19 -27.54
CA ASN A 108 -15.30 -16.16 -28.28
C ASN A 108 -15.61 -14.75 -28.82
N ASN A 109 -15.16 -13.71 -28.14
CA ASN A 109 -15.29 -12.30 -28.55
C ASN A 109 -14.18 -11.83 -29.52
N GLY A 110 -13.41 -12.78 -30.07
CA GLY A 110 -12.42 -12.56 -31.14
C GLY A 110 -11.00 -12.25 -30.67
N CYS A 111 -10.67 -12.46 -29.39
CA CYS A 111 -9.27 -12.44 -28.96
C CYS A 111 -8.55 -13.68 -29.50
N LYS A 112 -7.40 -13.49 -30.14
CA LYS A 112 -6.51 -14.61 -30.47
C LYS A 112 -5.62 -14.86 -29.26
N ILE A 113 -5.75 -16.02 -28.65
CA ILE A 113 -4.98 -16.45 -27.48
C ILE A 113 -4.43 -17.83 -27.78
N ASP A 114 -3.12 -17.93 -27.95
CA ASP A 114 -2.38 -19.16 -28.20
C ASP A 114 -1.60 -19.59 -26.95
N ASP A 115 -1.16 -20.84 -26.91
CA ASP A 115 -0.46 -21.40 -25.75
C ASP A 115 0.80 -20.60 -25.37
N ASP A 116 1.56 -20.11 -26.35
CA ASP A 116 2.76 -19.30 -26.16
C ASP A 116 2.48 -17.93 -25.47
N MET A 117 1.22 -17.51 -25.42
CA MET A 117 0.79 -16.27 -24.77
C MET A 117 0.52 -16.43 -23.25
N PHE A 118 0.52 -17.66 -22.72
CA PHE A 118 0.45 -17.87 -21.27
C PHE A 118 1.83 -17.71 -20.62
N ASN A 119 2.37 -16.51 -20.61
CA ASN A 119 3.73 -16.18 -20.21
C ASN A 119 3.75 -15.10 -19.11
N ASP A 120 4.94 -14.76 -18.59
CA ASP A 120 5.11 -13.76 -17.52
C ASP A 120 4.59 -12.37 -17.91
N SER A 121 4.76 -11.97 -19.16
CA SER A 121 4.29 -10.67 -19.65
C SER A 121 2.77 -10.58 -19.62
N SER A 122 2.08 -11.61 -20.12
CA SER A 122 0.61 -11.70 -20.08
C SER A 122 0.09 -11.81 -18.66
N LEU A 123 0.77 -12.55 -17.78
CA LEU A 123 0.41 -12.64 -16.36
C LEU A 123 0.51 -11.27 -15.68
N THR A 124 1.58 -10.55 -15.92
CA THR A 124 1.78 -9.20 -15.37
C THR A 124 0.72 -8.23 -15.88
N ARG A 125 0.41 -8.24 -17.16
CA ARG A 125 -0.66 -7.40 -17.74
C ARG A 125 -2.04 -7.75 -17.19
N LEU A 126 -2.33 -9.03 -16.99
CA LEU A 126 -3.59 -9.47 -16.40
C LEU A 126 -3.72 -8.96 -14.97
N ILE A 127 -2.65 -9.08 -14.16
CA ILE A 127 -2.63 -8.59 -12.78
C ILE A 127 -2.88 -7.08 -12.76
N TRP A 128 -2.15 -6.30 -13.57
CA TRP A 128 -2.33 -4.85 -13.63
C TRP A 128 -3.73 -4.44 -14.12
N ALA A 129 -4.27 -5.13 -15.12
CA ALA A 129 -5.61 -4.84 -15.62
C ALA A 129 -6.70 -5.12 -14.58
N VAL A 130 -6.56 -6.19 -13.82
CA VAL A 130 -7.46 -6.54 -12.71
C VAL A 130 -7.30 -5.55 -11.55
N ASP A 131 -6.08 -5.20 -11.18
CA ASP A 131 -5.84 -4.26 -10.09
C ASP A 131 -6.35 -2.85 -10.44
N ASP A 132 -6.13 -2.36 -11.67
CA ASP A 132 -6.70 -1.10 -12.17
C ASP A 132 -8.25 -1.12 -12.11
N TRP A 133 -8.86 -2.22 -12.53
CA TRP A 133 -10.31 -2.40 -12.43
C TRP A 133 -10.79 -2.37 -10.98
N LYS A 134 -10.12 -3.10 -10.08
CA LYS A 134 -10.45 -3.13 -8.66
C LYS A 134 -10.34 -1.74 -8.04
N CYS A 135 -9.27 -1.01 -8.30
CA CYS A 135 -9.09 0.35 -7.81
C CYS A 135 -10.22 1.27 -8.25
N LYS A 136 -10.71 1.14 -9.48
CA LYS A 136 -11.80 1.97 -10.01
C LYS A 136 -13.19 1.58 -9.52
N GLN A 137 -13.44 0.28 -9.30
CA GLN A 137 -14.78 -0.24 -9.05
C GLN A 137 -15.07 -0.52 -7.58
N LEU A 138 -14.02 -0.74 -6.77
CA LEU A 138 -14.15 -1.21 -5.39
C LEU A 138 -13.83 -0.16 -4.33
N VAL A 139 -13.37 1.02 -4.72
CA VAL A 139 -13.18 2.14 -3.79
C VAL A 139 -14.49 2.41 -3.06
N GLY A 140 -14.45 2.39 -1.71
CA GLY A 140 -15.62 2.58 -0.85
C GLY A 140 -16.58 1.36 -0.74
N ARG A 141 -16.29 0.24 -1.43
CA ARG A 141 -17.10 -1.00 -1.34
C ARG A 141 -16.42 -2.14 -0.61
N VAL A 142 -15.21 -1.92 -0.14
CA VAL A 142 -14.46 -2.89 0.66
C VAL A 142 -15.02 -2.95 2.08
N ARG A 143 -14.91 -4.13 2.68
CA ARG A 143 -15.24 -4.36 4.09
C ARG A 143 -14.10 -5.12 4.75
N TYR A 144 -13.91 -4.88 6.03
CA TYR A 144 -12.90 -5.53 6.83
C TYR A 144 -13.52 -6.30 7.97
N LYS A 145 -13.02 -7.51 8.21
CA LYS A 145 -13.38 -8.33 9.35
C LYS A 145 -12.12 -8.68 10.12
N GLN A 146 -12.17 -8.46 11.43
CA GLN A 146 -11.09 -8.88 12.31
C GLN A 146 -10.98 -10.40 12.29
N ALA A 147 -9.77 -10.91 12.08
CA ALA A 147 -9.47 -12.33 12.19
C ALA A 147 -9.13 -12.69 13.64
N ASN A 148 -9.50 -13.90 14.08
CA ASN A 148 -9.05 -14.46 15.35
C ASN A 148 -7.59 -14.88 15.22
N TYR A 149 -6.67 -13.97 15.50
CA TYR A 149 -5.24 -14.22 15.43
C TYR A 149 -4.52 -13.61 16.63
N MET A 150 -3.52 -14.33 17.11
CA MET A 150 -2.56 -13.82 18.09
C MET A 150 -1.71 -12.73 17.44
N MET A 151 -1.27 -11.76 18.24
CA MET A 151 -0.30 -10.75 17.81
C MET A 151 0.94 -11.44 17.25
N LYS A 152 1.49 -10.87 16.17
CA LYS A 152 2.74 -11.33 15.58
C LYS A 152 3.86 -10.38 15.95
N GLU A 153 5.07 -10.89 15.93
CA GLU A 153 6.26 -10.06 15.95
C GLU A 153 6.24 -9.02 14.84
N THR A 154 6.58 -7.78 15.18
CA THR A 154 6.69 -6.65 14.26
C THR A 154 8.11 -6.08 14.29
N LYS A 155 8.35 -4.97 13.58
CA LYS A 155 9.62 -4.25 13.69
C LYS A 155 9.77 -3.50 15.01
N LEU A 156 8.67 -3.24 15.71
CA LEU A 156 8.62 -2.50 16.97
C LEU A 156 8.44 -3.41 18.21
N THR A 157 7.77 -4.54 18.06
CA THR A 157 7.44 -5.45 19.17
C THR A 157 7.84 -6.89 18.90
N ASN A 158 8.18 -7.60 19.96
CA ASN A 158 8.37 -9.04 19.97
C ASN A 158 7.02 -9.78 19.88
N ALA A 159 7.07 -11.11 19.72
CA ALA A 159 5.86 -11.95 19.63
C ALA A 159 4.99 -11.95 20.90
N ASP A 160 5.58 -11.66 22.04
CA ASP A 160 4.90 -11.53 23.34
C ASP A 160 4.29 -10.12 23.58
N GLY A 161 4.46 -9.20 22.61
CA GLY A 161 3.99 -7.81 22.69
C GLY A 161 4.91 -6.86 23.43
N THR A 162 6.08 -7.32 23.93
CA THR A 162 7.09 -6.44 24.52
C THR A 162 7.75 -5.59 23.43
N VAL A 163 8.09 -4.34 23.75
CA VAL A 163 8.80 -3.45 22.82
C VAL A 163 10.23 -3.94 22.61
N LYS A 164 10.74 -3.81 21.39
CA LYS A 164 12.14 -4.05 21.09
C LYS A 164 13.01 -2.90 21.59
N ASP A 165 14.18 -3.21 22.10
CA ASP A 165 15.12 -2.20 22.59
C ASP A 165 15.63 -1.31 21.45
N GLU A 166 15.75 -1.88 20.24
CA GLU A 166 16.25 -1.19 19.05
C GLU A 166 15.36 -1.45 17.83
N VAL A 167 15.21 -0.41 17.01
CA VAL A 167 14.57 -0.50 15.68
C VAL A 167 15.56 -0.05 14.63
N VAL A 168 15.75 -0.87 13.61
CA VAL A 168 16.66 -0.55 12.50
C VAL A 168 16.15 0.70 11.78
N GLN A 169 17.01 1.72 11.67
CA GLN A 169 16.68 3.02 11.09
C GLN A 169 16.02 2.92 9.71
N ALA A 170 16.51 2.02 8.83
CA ALA A 170 15.95 1.84 7.49
C ALA A 170 14.47 1.44 7.46
N TYR A 171 13.91 0.95 8.57
CA TYR A 171 12.47 0.71 8.69
C TYR A 171 11.68 1.98 9.04
N ILE A 172 12.36 3.01 9.56
CA ILE A 172 11.74 4.30 9.92
C ILE A 172 11.91 5.30 8.79
N GLY A 173 13.09 5.37 8.18
CA GLY A 173 13.37 6.26 7.07
C GLY A 173 14.79 6.09 6.53
N ASN A 174 14.97 6.42 5.25
CA ASN A 174 16.24 6.27 4.54
C ASN A 174 17.15 7.51 4.67
N LYS A 175 16.61 8.63 5.12
CA LYS A 175 17.32 9.89 5.38
C LYS A 175 17.35 10.18 6.86
N THR A 176 18.41 10.84 7.32
CA THR A 176 18.52 11.33 8.69
C THR A 176 18.96 12.77 8.71
N GLU A 177 18.60 13.47 9.78
CA GLU A 177 19.10 14.81 10.09
C GLU A 177 19.75 14.82 11.47
N ALA A 178 20.79 15.66 11.64
CA ALA A 178 21.46 15.82 12.91
C ALA A 178 20.59 16.57 13.89
N GLY A 179 20.66 16.19 15.17
CA GLY A 179 19.94 16.84 16.27
C GLY A 179 19.25 15.84 17.17
N THR A 180 18.56 16.36 18.18
CA THR A 180 17.78 15.56 19.13
C THR A 180 16.30 15.75 18.87
N PRO A 181 15.55 14.68 18.56
CA PRO A 181 14.11 14.75 18.36
C PRO A 181 13.37 15.21 19.63
N PRO A 182 12.13 15.74 19.46
CA PRO A 182 11.29 16.11 20.59
C PRO A 182 11.09 14.94 21.57
N LEU A 183 10.97 15.26 22.86
CA LEU A 183 10.80 14.26 23.93
C LEU A 183 9.56 13.36 23.74
N LYS A 184 8.53 13.86 23.07
CA LYS A 184 7.30 13.11 22.77
C LYS A 184 7.42 12.18 21.56
N TYR A 185 8.51 12.31 20.77
CA TYR A 185 8.77 11.42 19.64
C TYR A 185 9.32 10.07 20.11
N LEU A 186 8.87 8.99 19.50
CA LEU A 186 9.18 7.62 19.93
C LEU A 186 10.65 7.24 19.76
N TYR A 187 11.31 7.74 18.69
CA TYR A 187 12.66 7.35 18.31
C TYR A 187 13.70 8.42 18.68
N ASP A 188 14.97 8.01 18.71
CA ASP A 188 16.10 8.85 19.14
C ASP A 188 16.77 9.62 17.99
N ASN A 189 16.30 9.45 16.75
CA ASN A 189 16.82 10.14 15.58
C ASN A 189 15.72 10.64 14.63
N PHE A 190 16.09 11.59 13.73
CA PHE A 190 15.20 12.13 12.71
C PHE A 190 15.20 11.28 11.44
N ALA A 191 14.85 10.00 11.53
CA ALA A 191 14.73 9.15 10.36
C ALA A 191 13.45 9.45 9.57
N HIS A 192 13.58 9.79 8.28
CA HIS A 192 12.46 10.21 7.42
C HIS A 192 12.73 9.82 5.95
N ASP A 193 11.70 9.89 5.11
CA ASP A 193 11.79 9.68 3.67
C ASP A 193 11.47 10.95 2.88
N SER A 194 10.64 11.85 3.43
CA SER A 194 10.23 13.11 2.82
C SER A 194 10.42 14.32 3.74
N GLY A 195 10.43 15.52 3.13
CA GLY A 195 10.51 16.78 3.89
C GLY A 195 9.29 17.01 4.78
N LEU A 196 8.09 16.58 4.34
CA LEU A 196 6.85 16.71 5.12
C LEU A 196 6.89 15.81 6.36
N GLU A 197 7.42 14.59 6.24
CA GLU A 197 7.63 13.72 7.39
C GLU A 197 8.60 14.30 8.39
N LEU A 198 9.72 14.87 7.93
CA LEU A 198 10.67 15.56 8.80
C LEU A 198 10.03 16.73 9.54
N GLN A 199 9.20 17.50 8.85
CA GLN A 199 8.44 18.58 9.46
C GLN A 199 7.50 18.06 10.55
N ASN A 200 6.79 16.94 10.29
CA ASN A 200 5.93 16.30 11.28
C ASN A 200 6.71 15.84 12.52
N ILE A 201 7.91 15.26 12.33
CA ILE A 201 8.77 14.83 13.44
C ILE A 201 9.20 16.02 14.29
N LYS A 202 9.50 17.17 13.66
CA LYS A 202 9.97 18.39 14.35
C LYS A 202 8.84 19.22 14.97
N THR A 203 7.58 18.98 14.58
CA THR A 203 6.45 19.78 15.04
C THR A 203 6.05 19.37 16.46
N GLU A 204 6.26 20.25 17.43
CA GLU A 204 5.76 20.06 18.78
C GLU A 204 4.32 20.53 18.90
N ILE A 205 3.48 19.69 19.50
CA ILE A 205 2.05 19.93 19.73
C ILE A 205 1.77 19.63 21.19
N ASP A 206 1.19 20.59 21.89
CA ASP A 206 1.01 20.51 23.34
C ASP A 206 0.08 19.37 23.75
N GLU A 207 -0.97 19.14 22.98
CA GLU A 207 -1.98 18.11 23.19
C GLU A 207 -1.46 16.69 22.91
N VAL A 208 -0.36 16.53 22.15
CA VAL A 208 0.23 15.23 21.88
C VAL A 208 0.92 14.70 23.12
N ILE A 209 0.59 13.47 23.52
CA ILE A 209 1.24 12.73 24.59
C ILE A 209 2.50 12.04 24.04
N VAL A 210 2.34 11.28 22.96
CA VAL A 210 3.41 10.56 22.30
C VAL A 210 3.06 10.37 20.82
N TYR A 211 4.06 10.31 19.97
CA TYR A 211 3.90 10.03 18.54
C TYR A 211 5.14 9.36 17.95
N GLY A 212 4.96 8.73 16.79
CA GLY A 212 6.07 8.13 16.05
C GLY A 212 5.68 7.72 14.64
N LYS A 213 6.68 7.57 13.78
CA LYS A 213 6.50 6.90 12.51
C LYS A 213 6.18 5.42 12.73
N ILE A 214 5.30 4.89 11.91
CA ILE A 214 5.03 3.46 11.87
C ILE A 214 6.14 2.79 11.06
N PRO A 215 6.91 1.86 11.64
CA PRO A 215 7.98 1.20 10.90
C PRO A 215 7.43 0.48 9.68
N SER A 216 8.12 0.60 8.55
CA SER A 216 7.70 -0.01 7.28
C SER A 216 7.41 -1.50 7.44
N HIS A 217 6.36 -1.99 6.81
CA HIS A 217 5.90 -3.38 6.86
C HIS A 217 5.50 -3.92 8.26
N SER A 218 5.34 -3.05 9.26
CA SER A 218 4.86 -3.47 10.59
C SER A 218 3.33 -3.57 10.63
N ILE A 219 2.65 -2.62 10.03
CA ILE A 219 1.19 -2.64 9.86
C ILE A 219 0.88 -2.97 8.40
N CYS A 220 0.01 -3.95 8.19
CA CYS A 220 -0.33 -4.43 6.86
C CYS A 220 -1.85 -4.37 6.68
N ILE A 221 -2.35 -3.26 6.17
CA ILE A 221 -3.76 -3.12 5.76
C ILE A 221 -3.91 -3.70 4.36
N PRO A 222 -4.66 -4.81 4.18
CA PRO A 222 -4.90 -5.37 2.85
C PRO A 222 -5.65 -4.36 1.98
N THR A 223 -5.22 -4.19 0.74
CA THR A 223 -5.88 -3.30 -0.23
C THR A 223 -6.54 -4.10 -1.35
N VAL A 224 -7.38 -3.43 -2.14
CA VAL A 224 -8.03 -4.04 -3.31
C VAL A 224 -7.03 -4.48 -4.37
N ALA A 225 -5.92 -3.79 -4.52
CA ALA A 225 -4.86 -4.05 -5.49
C ALA A 225 -3.81 -4.99 -4.93
N SER A 226 -4.16 -6.16 -4.48
CA SER A 226 -3.24 -7.27 -4.09
C SER A 226 -1.96 -6.83 -3.34
N SER A 227 -1.93 -5.61 -2.81
CA SER A 227 -0.85 -4.99 -2.05
C SER A 227 -1.28 -4.75 -0.60
N ASN A 228 -0.32 -4.53 0.26
CA ASN A 228 -0.57 -4.07 1.62
C ASN A 228 -0.21 -2.59 1.71
N TYR A 229 -0.98 -1.89 2.51
CA TYR A 229 -0.76 -0.49 2.84
C TYR A 229 -0.34 -0.37 4.30
N SER A 230 0.54 0.56 4.61
CA SER A 230 0.96 0.93 5.95
C SER A 230 0.94 2.45 6.07
N PRO A 231 0.19 3.03 7.02
CA PRO A 231 0.23 4.47 7.26
C PRO A 231 1.59 4.94 7.79
N ASP A 232 1.83 6.25 7.74
CA ASP A 232 3.14 6.82 8.10
C ASP A 232 3.30 7.10 9.58
N PHE A 233 2.31 7.72 10.23
CA PHE A 233 2.41 8.19 11.62
C PHE A 233 1.27 7.72 12.49
N MET A 234 1.57 7.55 13.79
CA MET A 234 0.62 7.33 14.87
C MET A 234 0.83 8.34 15.97
N TYR A 235 -0.29 8.83 16.53
CA TYR A 235 -0.32 9.83 17.59
C TYR A 235 -1.28 9.40 18.70
N VAL A 236 -0.91 9.62 19.95
CA VAL A 236 -1.81 9.59 21.08
C VAL A 236 -1.93 11.02 21.60
N VAL A 237 -3.14 11.54 21.66
CA VAL A 237 -3.43 12.95 21.90
C VAL A 237 -4.40 13.08 23.06
N LYS A 238 -4.15 14.04 23.94
CA LYS A 238 -5.05 14.39 25.04
C LYS A 238 -6.14 15.32 24.55
N ARG A 239 -7.40 15.06 24.92
CA ARG A 239 -8.50 15.97 24.61
C ARG A 239 -8.36 17.27 25.41
N ALA A 240 -9.00 18.34 24.94
CA ALA A 240 -8.98 19.66 25.60
C ALA A 240 -9.49 19.61 27.04
N ASP A 241 -10.47 18.74 27.33
CA ASP A 241 -11.02 18.53 28.70
C ASP A 241 -10.11 17.66 29.60
N GLY A 242 -9.04 17.07 29.04
CA GLY A 242 -8.09 16.22 29.73
C GLY A 242 -8.62 14.85 30.16
N THR A 243 -9.85 14.48 29.78
CA THR A 243 -10.52 13.28 30.31
C THR A 243 -10.37 12.04 29.41
N LYS A 244 -10.06 12.20 28.11
CA LYS A 244 -9.93 11.08 27.16
C LYS A 244 -8.74 11.28 26.24
N GLU A 245 -8.14 10.16 25.86
CA GLU A 245 -7.12 10.10 24.80
C GLU A 245 -7.76 9.86 23.44
N LEU A 246 -7.24 10.52 22.41
CA LEU A 246 -7.57 10.29 21.03
C LEU A 246 -6.41 9.56 20.34
N ASN A 247 -6.72 8.46 19.67
CA ASN A 247 -5.76 7.74 18.83
C ASN A 247 -5.93 8.23 17.40
N ILE A 248 -4.83 8.72 16.82
CA ILE A 248 -4.82 9.29 15.47
C ILE A 248 -3.76 8.59 14.64
N VAL A 249 -4.13 8.22 13.43
CA VAL A 249 -3.20 7.69 12.42
C VAL A 249 -3.22 8.64 11.22
N ILE A 250 -2.03 9.02 10.75
CA ILE A 250 -1.87 9.99 9.68
C ILE A 250 -1.09 9.37 8.53
N GLU A 251 -1.66 9.49 7.33
CA GLU A 251 -0.99 9.27 6.06
C GLU A 251 -0.46 10.58 5.52
N THR A 252 0.81 10.59 5.14
CA THR A 252 1.53 11.79 4.71
C THR A 252 1.79 11.74 3.22
N LYS A 253 1.31 12.72 2.46
CA LYS A 253 1.54 12.80 1.01
C LYS A 253 2.17 14.14 0.62
N ALA A 254 3.35 14.08 0.04
CA ALA A 254 4.10 15.26 -0.41
C ALA A 254 3.53 15.83 -1.73
N TYR A 255 2.21 16.04 -1.79
CA TYR A 255 1.51 16.70 -2.89
C TYR A 255 0.92 18.03 -2.45
N ASP A 256 0.92 19.03 -3.32
CA ASP A 256 0.37 20.35 -3.02
C ASP A 256 -1.16 20.39 -3.12
N LYS A 257 -1.76 19.47 -3.88
CA LYS A 257 -3.21 19.33 -4.05
C LYS A 257 -3.62 17.87 -4.05
N GLU A 258 -4.80 17.57 -3.50
CA GLU A 258 -5.38 16.22 -3.53
C GLU A 258 -5.54 15.65 -4.94
N SER A 259 -5.85 16.49 -5.92
CA SER A 259 -6.00 16.08 -7.32
C SER A 259 -4.73 15.53 -7.97
N TYR A 260 -3.58 15.66 -7.32
CA TYR A 260 -2.30 15.11 -7.78
C TYR A 260 -2.00 13.72 -7.23
N ILE A 261 -2.83 13.22 -6.32
CA ILE A 261 -2.69 11.86 -5.78
C ILE A 261 -3.03 10.86 -6.89
N ALA A 262 -2.12 9.94 -7.14
CA ALA A 262 -2.34 8.91 -8.15
C ALA A 262 -3.53 7.98 -7.75
N PRO A 263 -4.32 7.46 -8.71
CA PRO A 263 -5.51 6.66 -8.41
C PRO A 263 -5.24 5.41 -7.56
N ASP A 264 -4.09 4.78 -7.70
CA ASP A 264 -3.67 3.64 -6.89
C ASP A 264 -3.40 4.04 -5.43
N GLU A 265 -2.82 5.22 -5.20
CA GLU A 265 -2.61 5.78 -3.87
C GLU A 265 -3.92 6.21 -3.21
N GLU A 266 -4.82 6.81 -3.97
CA GLU A 266 -6.16 7.16 -3.49
C GLU A 266 -6.95 5.91 -3.09
N SER A 267 -6.84 4.83 -3.85
CA SER A 267 -7.43 3.54 -3.53
C SER A 267 -6.89 2.96 -2.22
N LYS A 268 -5.58 3.06 -1.97
CA LYS A 268 -4.95 2.62 -0.71
C LYS A 268 -5.46 3.42 0.49
N ILE A 269 -5.56 4.74 0.34
CA ILE A 269 -6.08 5.65 1.38
C ILE A 269 -7.54 5.34 1.69
N SER A 270 -8.36 5.10 0.65
CA SER A 270 -9.76 4.70 0.83
C SER A 270 -9.90 3.35 1.54
N CYS A 271 -9.05 2.38 1.22
CA CYS A 271 -8.99 1.11 1.93
C CYS A 271 -8.64 1.30 3.41
N ALA A 272 -7.69 2.20 3.72
CA ALA A 272 -7.33 2.52 5.09
C ALA A 272 -8.50 3.17 5.86
N ASP A 273 -9.23 4.08 5.24
CA ASP A 273 -10.40 4.73 5.85
C ASP A 273 -11.47 3.67 6.24
N GLU A 274 -11.80 2.75 5.34
CA GLU A 274 -12.74 1.65 5.63
C GLU A 274 -12.20 0.67 6.69
N PHE A 275 -10.88 0.43 6.72
CA PHE A 275 -10.24 -0.37 7.75
C PHE A 275 -10.39 0.24 9.14
N PHE A 276 -10.14 1.55 9.30
CA PHE A 276 -10.26 2.24 10.57
C PHE A 276 -11.72 2.40 11.02
N LYS A 277 -12.66 2.54 10.07
CA LYS A 277 -14.10 2.45 10.38
C LYS A 277 -14.47 1.07 10.95
N ALA A 278 -13.95 -0.01 10.37
CA ALA A 278 -14.18 -1.36 10.88
C ALA A 278 -13.54 -1.58 12.25
N MET A 279 -12.37 -0.99 12.52
CA MET A 279 -11.73 -1.02 13.84
C MET A 279 -12.60 -0.32 14.88
N THR A 280 -13.14 0.86 14.57
CA THR A 280 -14.08 1.60 15.42
C THR A 280 -15.34 0.80 15.70
N ALA A 281 -15.93 0.14 14.69
CA ALA A 281 -17.08 -0.73 14.84
C ALA A 281 -16.82 -1.94 15.77
N ASN A 282 -15.56 -2.37 15.89
CA ASN A 282 -15.11 -3.40 16.83
C ASN A 282 -14.76 -2.86 18.23
N GLY A 283 -15.09 -1.61 18.51
CA GLY A 283 -14.99 -1.01 19.84
C GLY A 283 -13.67 -0.28 20.13
N TYR A 284 -12.81 -0.07 19.12
CA TYR A 284 -11.58 0.69 19.29
C TYR A 284 -11.51 1.89 18.32
N THR A 285 -11.74 3.08 18.85
CA THR A 285 -11.79 4.30 18.03
C THR A 285 -10.40 4.78 17.66
N VAL A 286 -10.16 4.90 16.34
CA VAL A 286 -8.95 5.51 15.76
C VAL A 286 -9.38 6.47 14.67
N HIS A 287 -8.87 7.70 14.74
CA HIS A 287 -9.09 8.72 13.71
C HIS A 287 -8.03 8.59 12.63
N PHE A 288 -8.42 8.20 11.42
CA PHE A 288 -7.53 8.20 10.27
C PHE A 288 -7.64 9.51 9.50
N LYS A 289 -6.50 10.13 9.18
CA LYS A 289 -6.43 11.38 8.44
C LYS A 289 -5.33 11.35 7.38
N LYS A 290 -5.62 11.98 6.25
CA LYS A 290 -4.67 12.24 5.18
C LYS A 290 -4.11 13.65 5.34
N GLN A 291 -2.80 13.78 5.26
CA GLN A 291 -2.07 15.05 5.24
C GLN A 291 -1.44 15.26 3.86
N ILE A 292 -1.59 16.46 3.32
CA ILE A 292 -0.87 16.95 2.12
C ILE A 292 -0.05 18.19 2.49
N ASN A 293 0.85 18.64 1.59
CA ASN A 293 1.75 19.77 1.85
C ASN A 293 1.05 21.05 2.30
N SER A 294 -0.17 21.30 1.84
CA SER A 294 -0.95 22.51 2.19
C SER A 294 -1.53 22.48 3.60
N ASN A 295 -1.45 21.35 4.31
CA ASN A 295 -2.00 21.22 5.65
C ASN A 295 -0.94 20.75 6.66
N SER A 296 -0.93 21.29 7.86
CA SER A 296 -0.01 20.90 8.92
C SER A 296 -0.63 19.82 9.82
N VAL A 297 0.20 18.94 10.35
CA VAL A 297 -0.24 17.94 11.35
C VAL A 297 -0.88 18.61 12.57
N LYS A 298 -0.39 19.79 12.96
CA LYS A 298 -0.95 20.57 14.08
C LYS A 298 -2.39 20.97 13.82
N ASN A 299 -2.73 21.44 12.61
CA ASN A 299 -4.09 21.79 12.24
C ASN A 299 -5.02 20.59 12.27
N ILE A 300 -4.57 19.45 11.71
CA ILE A 300 -5.33 18.20 11.71
C ILE A 300 -5.65 17.73 13.13
N ILE A 301 -4.68 17.79 14.03
CA ILE A 301 -4.87 17.38 15.43
C ILE A 301 -5.81 18.36 16.15
N ASN A 302 -5.62 19.67 15.99
CA ASN A 302 -6.46 20.67 16.62
C ASN A 302 -7.93 20.58 16.19
N GLU A 303 -8.20 20.34 14.92
CA GLU A 303 -9.55 20.08 14.41
C GLU A 303 -10.21 18.88 15.10
N LEU A 304 -9.46 17.78 15.27
CA LEU A 304 -9.99 16.58 15.92
C LEU A 304 -10.25 16.78 17.42
N VAL A 305 -9.35 17.49 18.11
CA VAL A 305 -9.51 17.78 19.54
C VAL A 305 -10.74 18.65 19.77
N THR A 306 -10.99 19.65 18.90
CA THR A 306 -12.12 20.59 19.05
C THR A 306 -13.46 20.03 18.57
N THR A 307 -13.48 19.16 17.56
CA THR A 307 -14.73 18.59 16.99
C THR A 307 -15.26 17.39 17.77
N SER A 308 -14.45 16.77 18.59
CA SER A 308 -14.85 15.58 19.37
C SER A 308 -15.74 15.90 20.58
N ASP A 309 -16.08 17.17 20.83
CA ASP A 309 -16.93 17.63 21.94
C ASP A 309 -18.41 17.79 21.53
N LYS A 310 -18.80 17.33 20.35
CA LYS A 310 -20.19 17.23 19.89
C LYS A 310 -20.57 15.78 19.68
#